data_56e1e2ac1f6e8dbf910acac62e014353
#
_entry.id   56e1e2ac1f6e8dbf910acac62e014353
#
_cell.length_a   1.000
_cell.length_b   1.000
_cell.length_c   1.000
_cell.angle_alpha   90.00
_cell.angle_beta   90.00
_cell.angle_gamma   90.00
#
_symmetry.space_group_name_H-M   'P 1'
#
loop_
_entity.id
_entity.type
_entity.pdbx_description
1 polymer ?
#
loop_
_entity_poly.entity_id
_entity_poly.type
_entity_poly.pdbx_seq_one_letter_code
_entity_poly.pdbx_strand_id
1 'polypeptide(L)'
;VVNRVGDFGFALGIFLIFYLFGTVNYTEVFDQIPTVVDEKLDFLGIQINAIDLICILLFIGAMGKSAQIFLHTWLPDAMEGPTPVSALIHAATMVTAGVFLVVRCSPIYEYSELALNIVTVVGMSTAFFAASVALVQTDIKKIIAYSTCSQLGYMFFAAGVGAYNVAMFHLFTHAFF
;
A
#
# COMPACT_ATOMS: atom_id res chain seq x y z
N VAL A 1 -2.40 -10.24 14.08
CA VAL A 1 -3.09 -9.02 14.55
C VAL A 1 -2.80 -7.86 13.61
N VAL A 2 -1.53 -7.54 13.30
CA VAL A 2 -1.11 -6.38 12.48
C VAL A 2 -1.82 -6.31 11.12
N ASN A 3 -1.84 -7.42 10.36
CA ASN A 3 -2.54 -7.48 9.07
C ASN A 3 -4.04 -7.20 9.18
N ARG A 4 -4.67 -7.53 10.32
CA ARG A 4 -6.10 -7.27 10.53
C ARG A 4 -6.41 -5.80 10.71
N VAL A 5 -5.47 -5.03 11.23
CA VAL A 5 -5.61 -3.56 11.29
C VAL A 5 -5.65 -2.98 9.86
N GLY A 6 -4.77 -3.44 8.99
CA GLY A 6 -4.80 -3.08 7.57
C GLY A 6 -6.09 -3.54 6.87
N ASP A 7 -6.52 -4.80 7.11
CA ASP A 7 -7.75 -5.35 6.53
C ASP A 7 -9.00 -4.55 6.96
N PHE A 8 -9.04 -4.05 8.19
CA PHE A 8 -10.13 -3.21 8.67
C PHE A 8 -10.19 -1.87 7.93
N GLY A 9 -9.05 -1.19 7.78
CA GLY A 9 -8.98 0.04 6.98
C GLY A 9 -9.40 -0.19 5.53
N PHE A 10 -8.96 -1.29 4.92
CA PHE A 10 -9.34 -1.67 3.57
C PHE A 10 -10.85 -1.91 3.41
N ALA A 11 -11.45 -2.63 4.36
CA ALA A 11 -12.89 -2.88 4.36
C ALA A 11 -13.70 -1.58 4.47
N LEU A 12 -13.29 -0.66 5.35
CA LEU A 12 -13.91 0.65 5.46
C LEU A 12 -13.80 1.46 4.15
N GLY A 13 -12.65 1.39 3.47
CA GLY A 13 -12.48 2.01 2.16
C GLY A 13 -13.43 1.46 1.11
N ILE A 14 -13.62 0.14 1.05
CA ILE A 14 -14.60 -0.51 0.15
C ILE A 14 -16.03 -0.10 0.49
N PHE A 15 -16.39 -0.09 1.77
CA PHE A 15 -17.73 0.34 2.19
C PHE A 15 -18.01 1.80 1.83
N LEU A 16 -17.01 2.67 1.96
CA LEU A 16 -17.13 4.06 1.59
C LEU A 16 -17.28 4.23 0.06
N ILE A 17 -16.53 3.45 -0.74
CA ILE A 17 -16.72 3.41 -2.20
C ILE A 17 -18.15 3.00 -2.54
N PHE A 18 -18.65 1.94 -1.94
CA PHE A 18 -20.02 1.48 -2.18
C PHE A 18 -21.06 2.51 -1.74
N TYR A 19 -20.83 3.20 -0.62
CA TYR A 19 -21.73 4.23 -0.11
C TYR A 19 -21.84 5.44 -1.06
N LEU A 20 -20.72 5.86 -1.66
CA LEU A 20 -20.68 7.05 -2.52
C LEU A 20 -21.07 6.75 -3.97
N PHE A 21 -20.58 5.63 -4.51
CA PHE A 21 -20.76 5.30 -5.93
C PHE A 21 -21.89 4.28 -6.18
N GLY A 22 -22.42 3.62 -5.14
CA GLY A 22 -23.45 2.57 -5.27
C GLY A 22 -22.97 1.29 -5.94
N THR A 23 -21.69 1.21 -6.31
CA THR A 23 -21.07 0.08 -7.00
C THR A 23 -19.63 -0.11 -6.54
N VAL A 24 -19.08 -1.32 -6.72
CA VAL A 24 -17.67 -1.65 -6.51
C VAL A 24 -16.98 -2.03 -7.83
N ASN A 25 -17.65 -1.89 -8.96
CA ASN A 25 -17.08 -2.17 -10.25
C ASN A 25 -16.09 -1.05 -10.63
N TYR A 26 -14.84 -1.41 -10.93
CA TYR A 26 -13.78 -0.45 -11.21
C TYR A 26 -14.14 0.55 -12.33
N THR A 27 -14.73 0.07 -13.43
CA THR A 27 -15.08 0.92 -14.56
C THR A 27 -16.10 1.98 -14.16
N GLU A 28 -17.16 1.56 -13.49
CA GLU A 28 -18.25 2.45 -13.06
C GLU A 28 -17.78 3.46 -12.00
N VAL A 29 -16.92 3.01 -11.07
CA VAL A 29 -16.34 3.89 -10.05
C VAL A 29 -15.44 4.93 -10.71
N PHE A 30 -14.56 4.53 -11.64
CA PHE A 30 -13.63 5.46 -12.30
C PHE A 30 -14.35 6.49 -13.16
N ASP A 31 -15.43 6.11 -13.83
CA ASP A 31 -16.25 7.02 -14.64
C ASP A 31 -16.99 8.07 -13.79
N GLN A 32 -17.31 7.73 -12.53
CA GLN A 32 -18.07 8.60 -11.62
C GLN A 32 -17.16 9.49 -10.74
N ILE A 33 -15.85 9.29 -10.71
CA ILE A 33 -14.93 10.09 -9.88
C ILE A 33 -15.14 11.59 -10.06
N PRO A 34 -15.24 12.16 -11.29
CA PRO A 34 -15.38 13.59 -11.48
C PRO A 34 -16.63 14.19 -10.80
N THR A 35 -17.65 13.37 -10.55
CA THR A 35 -18.90 13.83 -9.91
C THR A 35 -18.80 13.96 -8.40
N VAL A 36 -17.80 13.30 -7.78
CA VAL A 36 -17.64 13.17 -6.32
C VAL A 36 -16.42 13.93 -5.81
N VAL A 37 -15.60 14.52 -6.70
CA VAL A 37 -14.36 15.23 -6.34
C VAL A 37 -14.55 16.31 -5.28
N ASP A 38 -15.65 17.05 -5.33
CA ASP A 38 -15.94 18.16 -4.41
C ASP A 38 -16.75 17.73 -3.18
N GLU A 39 -17.10 16.45 -3.06
CA GLU A 39 -17.93 15.97 -1.95
C GLU A 39 -17.09 15.87 -0.68
N LYS A 40 -17.57 16.54 0.38
CA LYS A 40 -16.94 16.56 1.69
C LYS A 40 -17.74 15.70 2.66
N LEU A 41 -17.02 14.84 3.35
CA LEU A 41 -17.56 14.01 4.42
C LEU A 41 -17.11 14.54 5.78
N ASP A 42 -18.02 14.51 6.72
CA ASP A 42 -17.71 14.80 8.12
C ASP A 42 -17.26 13.50 8.80
N PHE A 43 -15.95 13.34 8.90
CA PHE A 43 -15.35 12.17 9.54
C PHE A 43 -14.68 12.59 10.85
N LEU A 44 -15.23 12.13 11.98
CA LEU A 44 -14.74 12.43 13.33
C LEU A 44 -14.68 13.96 13.64
N GLY A 45 -15.60 14.75 13.07
CA GLY A 45 -15.63 16.20 13.28
C GLY A 45 -14.66 17.00 12.40
N ILE A 46 -14.03 16.35 11.44
CA ILE A 46 -13.16 16.99 10.44
C ILE A 46 -13.79 16.82 9.07
N GLN A 47 -13.93 17.92 8.34
CA GLN A 47 -14.39 17.87 6.95
C GLN A 47 -13.23 17.43 6.06
N ILE A 48 -13.31 16.20 5.56
CA ILE A 48 -12.31 15.62 4.66
C ILE A 48 -12.97 15.39 3.30
N ASN A 49 -12.23 15.59 2.23
CA ASN A 49 -12.68 15.23 0.90
C ASN A 49 -12.93 13.71 0.83
N ALA A 50 -14.04 13.31 0.26
CA ALA A 50 -14.45 11.90 0.18
C ALA A 50 -13.42 11.03 -0.53
N ILE A 51 -12.83 11.53 -1.62
CA ILE A 51 -11.79 10.82 -2.38
C ILE A 51 -10.51 10.66 -1.57
N ASP A 52 -10.08 11.71 -0.85
CA ASP A 52 -8.91 11.62 0.04
C ASP A 52 -9.08 10.54 1.09
N LEU A 53 -10.27 10.48 1.70
CA LEU A 53 -10.57 9.48 2.72
C LEU A 53 -10.56 8.05 2.15
N ILE A 54 -11.14 7.83 0.97
CA ILE A 54 -11.10 6.54 0.27
C ILE A 54 -9.65 6.12 0.02
N CYS A 55 -8.85 7.01 -0.56
CA CYS A 55 -7.45 6.71 -0.89
C CYS A 55 -6.62 6.38 0.35
N ILE A 56 -6.79 7.12 1.44
CA ILE A 56 -6.09 6.86 2.70
C ILE A 56 -6.51 5.51 3.30
N LEU A 57 -7.80 5.19 3.32
CA LEU A 57 -8.30 3.92 3.85
C LEU A 57 -7.81 2.72 3.03
N LEU A 58 -7.82 2.81 1.70
CA LEU A 58 -7.26 1.80 0.81
C LEU A 58 -5.74 1.66 1.03
N PHE A 59 -5.03 2.77 1.24
CA PHE A 59 -3.60 2.76 1.50
C PHE A 59 -3.25 2.12 2.85
N ILE A 60 -4.06 2.31 3.90
CA ILE A 60 -3.88 1.60 5.18
C ILE A 60 -3.94 0.08 4.96
N GLY A 61 -4.86 -0.39 4.12
CA GLY A 61 -4.91 -1.80 3.70
C GLY A 61 -3.66 -2.24 2.96
N ALA A 62 -3.19 -1.44 2.03
CA ALA A 62 -1.95 -1.68 1.28
C ALA A 62 -0.72 -1.71 2.20
N MET A 63 -0.62 -0.80 3.18
CA MET A 63 0.46 -0.77 4.18
C MET A 63 0.51 -2.06 5.00
N GLY A 64 -0.64 -2.60 5.40
CA GLY A 64 -0.72 -3.86 6.16
C GLY A 64 -0.17 -5.03 5.37
N LYS A 65 -0.57 -5.19 4.11
CA LYS A 65 -0.11 -6.30 3.24
C LYS A 65 1.32 -6.13 2.77
N SER A 66 1.73 -4.93 2.46
CA SER A 66 3.06 -4.63 1.93
C SER A 66 4.08 -4.23 2.99
N ALA A 67 3.80 -4.50 4.25
CA ALA A 67 4.73 -4.33 5.37
C ALA A 67 5.40 -2.94 5.41
N GLN A 68 4.63 -1.87 5.21
CA GLN A 68 5.15 -0.52 5.33
C GLN A 68 5.33 -0.11 6.79
N ILE A 69 6.03 0.98 7.04
CA ILE A 69 6.32 1.49 8.38
C ILE A 69 5.05 1.49 9.24
N PHE A 70 5.17 1.19 10.54
CA PHE A 70 4.13 0.89 11.53
C PHE A 70 3.47 -0.49 11.40
N LEU A 71 3.31 -1.06 10.21
CA LEU A 71 2.67 -2.37 9.99
C LEU A 71 3.63 -3.44 9.41
N HIS A 72 4.94 -3.25 9.56
CA HIS A 72 5.99 -4.11 8.97
C HIS A 72 6.40 -5.31 9.83
N THR A 73 6.10 -5.29 11.13
CA THR A 73 6.67 -6.23 12.12
C THR A 73 6.36 -7.71 11.83
N TRP A 74 5.26 -7.98 11.16
CA TRP A 74 4.86 -9.36 10.83
C TRP A 74 5.76 -10.02 9.77
N LEU A 75 6.41 -9.23 8.89
CA LEU A 75 7.17 -9.77 7.77
C LEU A 75 8.46 -10.48 8.19
N PRO A 76 9.31 -9.92 9.07
CA PRO A 76 10.46 -10.65 9.62
C PRO A 76 10.07 -11.88 10.45
N ASP A 77 8.94 -11.83 11.18
CA ASP A 77 8.46 -12.96 11.97
C ASP A 77 7.96 -14.11 11.09
N ALA A 78 7.44 -13.80 9.90
CA ALA A 78 7.03 -14.80 8.91
C ALA A 78 8.21 -15.64 8.38
N MET A 79 9.45 -15.22 8.63
CA MET A 79 10.67 -15.95 8.22
C MET A 79 10.94 -17.22 9.02
N GLU A 80 10.26 -17.46 10.11
CA GLU A 80 10.35 -18.70 10.88
C GLU A 80 9.73 -19.90 10.16
N GLY A 81 8.92 -19.65 9.13
CA GLY A 81 8.32 -20.67 8.28
C GLY A 81 9.32 -21.37 7.34
N PRO A 82 8.88 -22.47 6.70
CA PRO A 82 9.67 -23.15 5.68
C PRO A 82 10.05 -22.23 4.53
N THR A 83 11.27 -22.36 4.00
CA THR A 83 11.81 -21.48 2.95
C THR A 83 10.92 -21.36 1.70
N PRO A 84 10.27 -22.44 1.17
CA PRO A 84 9.38 -22.29 0.02
C PRO A 84 8.17 -21.39 0.29
N VAL A 85 7.63 -21.43 1.50
CA VAL A 85 6.50 -20.58 1.92
C VAL A 85 6.95 -19.12 2.06
N SER A 86 8.12 -18.92 2.67
CA SER A 86 8.71 -17.58 2.79
C SER A 86 8.95 -16.96 1.42
N ALA A 87 9.47 -17.73 0.45
CA ALA A 87 9.70 -17.25 -0.91
C ALA A 87 8.41 -16.80 -1.60
N LEU A 88 7.32 -17.57 -1.47
CA LEU A 88 6.00 -17.19 -2.03
C LEU A 88 5.45 -15.90 -1.41
N ILE A 89 5.56 -15.74 -0.10
CA ILE A 89 5.06 -14.56 0.60
C ILE A 89 5.81 -13.31 0.16
N HIS A 90 7.15 -13.40 0.04
CA HIS A 90 8.00 -12.25 -0.24
C HIS A 90 8.02 -11.83 -1.70
N ALA A 91 8.16 -12.77 -2.63
CA ALA A 91 8.42 -12.42 -4.02
C ALA A 91 7.13 -12.14 -4.80
N ALA A 92 6.13 -13.02 -4.71
CA ALA A 92 5.11 -13.07 -5.76
C ALA A 92 3.70 -12.65 -5.32
N THR A 93 3.31 -12.78 -4.03
CA THR A 93 1.88 -12.76 -3.74
C THR A 93 1.43 -11.72 -2.73
N MET A 94 1.79 -11.87 -1.47
CA MET A 94 1.13 -11.11 -0.41
C MET A 94 1.66 -9.67 -0.31
N VAL A 95 2.96 -9.51 -0.47
CA VAL A 95 3.64 -8.22 -0.22
C VAL A 95 3.49 -7.27 -1.39
N THR A 96 3.37 -7.79 -2.61
CA THR A 96 3.20 -7.02 -3.84
C THR A 96 1.76 -6.54 -4.06
N ALA A 97 0.79 -7.18 -3.40
CA ALA A 97 -0.64 -6.87 -3.55
C ALA A 97 -0.98 -5.40 -3.21
N GLY A 98 -0.30 -4.80 -2.21
CA GLY A 98 -0.54 -3.40 -1.86
C GLY A 98 -0.05 -2.42 -2.92
N VAL A 99 1.13 -2.66 -3.50
CA VAL A 99 1.64 -1.83 -4.61
C VAL A 99 0.71 -1.95 -5.82
N PHE A 100 0.32 -3.18 -6.16
CA PHE A 100 -0.63 -3.42 -7.24
C PHE A 100 -1.96 -2.69 -7.01
N LEU A 101 -2.49 -2.71 -5.79
CA LEU A 101 -3.72 -2.01 -5.43
C LEU A 101 -3.62 -0.51 -5.71
N VAL A 102 -2.54 0.15 -5.25
CA VAL A 102 -2.35 1.60 -5.46
C VAL A 102 -2.23 1.91 -6.95
N VAL A 103 -1.46 1.11 -7.70
CA VAL A 103 -1.33 1.31 -9.15
C VAL A 103 -2.64 1.03 -9.88
N ARG A 104 -3.41 0.00 -9.48
CA ARG A 104 -4.71 -0.31 -10.09
C ARG A 104 -5.75 0.78 -9.84
N CYS A 105 -5.69 1.40 -8.65
CA CYS A 105 -6.56 2.49 -8.26
C CYS A 105 -5.98 3.87 -8.61
N SER A 106 -4.93 3.95 -9.44
CA SER A 106 -4.32 5.22 -9.84
C SER A 106 -5.33 6.28 -10.32
N PRO A 107 -6.41 5.95 -11.08
CA PRO A 107 -7.39 6.95 -11.47
C PRO A 107 -8.09 7.65 -10.28
N ILE A 108 -8.19 6.99 -9.11
CA ILE A 108 -8.73 7.61 -7.90
C ILE A 108 -7.64 8.43 -7.21
N TYR A 109 -6.42 7.88 -7.12
CA TYR A 109 -5.30 8.54 -6.44
C TYR A 109 -4.87 9.85 -7.12
N GLU A 110 -4.99 9.95 -8.44
CA GLU A 110 -4.65 11.18 -9.20
C GLU A 110 -5.50 12.39 -8.80
N TYR A 111 -6.70 12.18 -8.25
CA TYR A 111 -7.55 13.24 -7.73
C TYR A 111 -7.27 13.60 -6.26
N SER A 112 -6.35 12.90 -5.60
CA SER A 112 -6.02 13.07 -4.18
C SER A 112 -4.54 13.40 -3.99
N GLU A 113 -4.18 14.67 -4.04
CA GLU A 113 -2.80 15.10 -3.77
C GLU A 113 -2.36 14.75 -2.34
N LEU A 114 -3.29 14.83 -1.38
CA LEU A 114 -3.01 14.51 0.01
C LEU A 114 -2.63 13.03 0.17
N ALA A 115 -3.39 12.12 -0.44
CA ALA A 115 -3.09 10.69 -0.38
C ALA A 115 -1.77 10.35 -1.09
N LEU A 116 -1.50 10.94 -2.26
CA LEU A 116 -0.23 10.75 -2.98
C LEU A 116 0.97 11.21 -2.14
N ASN A 117 0.86 12.34 -1.46
CA ASN A 117 1.91 12.82 -0.55
C ASN A 117 2.12 11.85 0.62
N ILE A 118 1.06 11.32 1.22
CA ILE A 118 1.15 10.32 2.30
C ILE A 118 1.84 9.06 1.79
N VAL A 119 1.43 8.54 0.63
CA VAL A 119 2.04 7.35 0.00
C VAL A 119 3.54 7.57 -0.24
N THR A 120 3.91 8.74 -0.76
CA THR A 120 5.29 9.14 -1.01
C THR A 120 6.13 9.15 0.27
N VAL A 121 5.66 9.85 1.30
CA VAL A 121 6.38 10.00 2.57
C VAL A 121 6.51 8.66 3.29
N VAL A 122 5.43 7.87 3.35
CA VAL A 122 5.45 6.54 3.97
C VAL A 122 6.38 5.60 3.20
N GLY A 123 6.33 5.60 1.87
CA GLY A 123 7.20 4.79 1.03
C GLY A 123 8.68 5.12 1.24
N MET A 124 9.04 6.40 1.19
CA MET A 124 10.42 6.87 1.42
C MET A 124 10.90 6.53 2.83
N SER A 125 10.09 6.80 3.85
CA SER A 125 10.42 6.51 5.25
C SER A 125 10.64 5.01 5.47
N THR A 126 9.80 4.17 4.87
CA THR A 126 9.93 2.70 4.93
C THR A 126 11.19 2.23 4.25
N ALA A 127 11.50 2.77 3.06
CA ALA A 127 12.69 2.40 2.31
C ALA A 127 13.95 2.64 3.13
N PHE A 128 14.08 3.82 3.72
CA PHE A 128 15.23 4.19 4.54
C PHE A 128 15.30 3.39 5.85
N PHE A 129 14.18 3.30 6.58
CA PHE A 129 14.11 2.58 7.85
C PHE A 129 14.45 1.09 7.67
N ALA A 130 13.79 0.42 6.72
CA ALA A 130 14.01 -1.00 6.51
C ALA A 130 15.44 -1.31 6.02
N ALA A 131 16.03 -0.47 5.17
CA ALA A 131 17.41 -0.63 4.74
C ALA A 131 18.39 -0.48 5.91
N SER A 132 18.19 0.50 6.79
CA SER A 132 19.05 0.70 7.97
C SER A 132 18.95 -0.47 8.97
N VAL A 133 17.74 -1.02 9.16
CA VAL A 133 17.55 -2.20 10.02
C VAL A 133 18.20 -3.45 9.42
N ALA A 134 18.12 -3.62 8.08
CA ALA A 134 18.76 -4.74 7.40
C ALA A 134 20.27 -4.84 7.63
N LEU A 135 20.96 -3.69 7.78
CA LEU A 135 22.41 -3.65 8.00
C LEU A 135 22.84 -4.24 9.35
N VAL A 136 21.96 -4.25 10.35
CA VAL A 136 22.28 -4.71 11.71
C VAL A 136 21.72 -6.10 12.03
N GLN A 137 21.00 -6.72 11.08
CA GLN A 137 20.49 -8.08 11.26
C GLN A 137 21.61 -9.12 11.10
N THR A 138 21.53 -10.17 11.91
CA THR A 138 22.49 -11.31 11.87
C THR A 138 21.92 -12.53 11.14
N ASP A 139 20.61 -12.62 10.99
CA ASP A 139 19.91 -13.71 10.33
C ASP A 139 19.67 -13.35 8.85
N ILE A 140 20.18 -14.18 7.94
CA ILE A 140 20.08 -13.96 6.49
C ILE A 140 18.63 -13.84 6.01
N LYS A 141 17.70 -14.62 6.56
CA LYS A 141 16.29 -14.55 6.21
C LYS A 141 15.68 -13.20 6.63
N LYS A 142 16.07 -12.68 7.81
CA LYS A 142 15.61 -11.37 8.28
C LYS A 142 16.22 -10.23 7.47
N ILE A 143 17.48 -10.35 7.05
CA ILE A 143 18.12 -9.39 6.13
C ILE A 143 17.32 -9.30 4.83
N ILE A 144 16.98 -10.44 4.22
CA ILE A 144 16.20 -10.49 2.98
C ILE A 144 14.80 -9.90 3.21
N ALA A 145 14.15 -10.17 4.35
CA ALA A 145 12.84 -9.62 4.68
C ALA A 145 12.85 -8.09 4.77
N TYR A 146 13.81 -7.52 5.46
CA TYR A 146 13.95 -6.06 5.56
C TYR A 146 14.39 -5.42 4.23
N SER A 147 15.20 -6.11 3.44
CA SER A 147 15.51 -5.70 2.06
C SER A 147 14.23 -5.62 1.22
N THR A 148 13.36 -6.62 1.30
CA THR A 148 12.07 -6.62 0.61
C THR A 148 11.18 -5.47 1.08
N CYS A 149 11.09 -5.21 2.40
CA CYS A 149 10.39 -4.03 2.92
C CYS A 149 10.89 -2.73 2.29
N SER A 150 12.21 -2.59 2.19
CA SER A 150 12.85 -1.42 1.60
C SER A 150 12.49 -1.27 0.12
N GLN A 151 12.55 -2.35 -0.65
CA GLN A 151 12.20 -2.33 -2.08
C GLN A 151 10.73 -1.98 -2.31
N LEU A 152 9.83 -2.50 -1.49
CA LEU A 152 8.42 -2.11 -1.52
C LEU A 152 8.24 -0.62 -1.18
N GLY A 153 9.01 -0.09 -0.24
CA GLY A 153 9.05 1.33 0.05
C GLY A 153 9.41 2.18 -1.17
N TYR A 154 10.41 1.77 -1.97
CA TYR A 154 10.73 2.43 -3.23
C TYR A 154 9.60 2.36 -4.26
N MET A 155 8.88 1.23 -4.33
CA MET A 155 7.73 1.10 -5.24
C MET A 155 6.59 2.04 -4.84
N PHE A 156 6.29 2.16 -3.54
CA PHE A 156 5.30 3.12 -3.05
C PHE A 156 5.74 4.57 -3.24
N PHE A 157 7.01 4.86 -3.01
CA PHE A 157 7.57 6.19 -3.32
C PHE A 157 7.36 6.54 -4.79
N ALA A 158 7.69 5.63 -5.71
CA ALA A 158 7.48 5.83 -7.14
C ALA A 158 5.99 6.01 -7.51
N ALA A 159 5.11 5.20 -6.92
CA ALA A 159 3.67 5.32 -7.12
C ALA A 159 3.11 6.65 -6.57
N GLY A 160 3.59 7.10 -5.42
CA GLY A 160 3.18 8.36 -4.79
C GLY A 160 3.59 9.61 -5.58
N VAL A 161 4.69 9.53 -6.32
CA VAL A 161 5.14 10.60 -7.25
C VAL A 161 4.40 10.54 -8.61
N GLY A 162 3.47 9.60 -8.78
CA GLY A 162 2.72 9.40 -10.03
C GLY A 162 3.45 8.55 -11.08
N ALA A 163 4.65 8.02 -10.76
CA ALA A 163 5.41 7.17 -11.67
C ALA A 163 4.97 5.69 -11.59
N TYR A 164 3.69 5.43 -11.84
CA TYR A 164 3.07 4.09 -11.70
C TYR A 164 3.74 3.03 -12.57
N ASN A 165 4.15 3.41 -13.80
CA ASN A 165 4.85 2.50 -14.71
C ASN A 165 6.20 2.05 -14.14
N VAL A 166 6.92 2.96 -13.48
CA VAL A 166 8.20 2.66 -12.82
C VAL A 166 7.99 1.74 -11.63
N ALA A 167 6.95 2.00 -10.81
CA ALA A 167 6.60 1.14 -9.69
C ALA A 167 6.27 -0.29 -10.15
N MET A 168 5.48 -0.44 -11.22
CA MET A 168 5.14 -1.75 -11.80
C MET A 168 6.34 -2.44 -12.44
N PHE A 169 7.19 -1.72 -13.14
CA PHE A 169 8.42 -2.28 -13.69
C PHE A 169 9.35 -2.79 -12.59
N HIS A 170 9.52 -2.01 -11.52
CA HIS A 170 10.32 -2.44 -10.37
C HIS A 170 9.70 -3.65 -9.68
N LEU A 171 8.38 -3.69 -9.51
CA LEU A 171 7.68 -4.84 -8.95
C LEU A 171 7.93 -6.11 -9.78
N PHE A 172 7.85 -6.00 -11.10
CA PHE A 172 8.09 -7.11 -12.01
C PHE A 172 9.54 -7.61 -11.90
N THR A 173 10.53 -6.72 -11.95
CA THR A 173 11.94 -7.09 -11.84
C THR A 173 12.26 -7.68 -10.47
N HIS A 174 11.75 -7.10 -9.39
CA HIS A 174 11.97 -7.58 -8.02
C HIS A 174 11.34 -8.97 -7.77
N ALA A 175 10.25 -9.31 -8.47
CA ALA A 175 9.63 -10.64 -8.36
C ALA A 175 10.51 -11.76 -8.90
N PHE A 176 11.45 -11.48 -9.80
CA PHE A 176 12.40 -12.44 -10.37
C PHE A 176 13.71 -12.53 -9.58
N PHE A 177 14.05 -11.56 -8.76
CA PHE A 177 15.23 -11.54 -7.90
C PHE A 177 14.93 -12.02 -6.49
#